data_250d961398db51c9dcfcc8198da84241
#
_entry.id   250d961398db51c9dcfcc8198da84241
#
_cell.length_a   1.000
_cell.length_b   1.000
_cell.length_c   1.000
_cell.angle_alpha   90.00
_cell.angle_beta   90.00
_cell.angle_gamma   90.00
#
_symmetry.space_group_name_H-M   'P 1'
#
loop_
_entity.id
_entity.type
_entity.pdbx_description
1 polymer ?
#
loop_
_entity_poly.entity_id
_entity_poly.type
_entity_poly.pdbx_seq_one_letter_code
_entity_poly.pdbx_strand_id
1 'polypeptide(L)'
;DDDLSRGLGDVYKRQKPLHMLEAKDQYFFDRYGRRYLDCVNNISHVGHSNSYVHEAMTKQNLKLNTNTRYLYDTINDYSELLLSKFPKKLNKIFFVCTGSEANDLAYRIAQNYTSAKDVFVMDNAYHGHTNALIDLSPYKFNSKGGLGKKDYVHVLDMPDPLRGKWRYQNSNWIQKYIDEAKTVIRNKIKETKIACFFTESILGCGGQVILPKNYLKEIFSEIRRNNALCIVDEVQTGFGRVGRNFWSFEEHDVVPDIVTLGKPMGNGHPIAAVITTEKIASTFNNGMEYFNSFGGNPVSCAIGKAVLETIDNNKLQKKALLVGNYFLKELKKIQLKYKKYISEVRGRGLFLGIDIIQNSNVSKPNKKLAKLLINYMRNHGILLSTDGPY
;
A
#
# COMPACT_ATOMS: atom_id res chain seq x y z
N ASP A 1 7.29 29.87 -14.79
CA ASP A 1 7.88 28.55 -14.45
C ASP A 1 6.87 27.56 -13.83
N ASP A 2 5.58 27.92 -13.77
CA ASP A 2 4.51 27.00 -13.34
C ASP A 2 4.05 26.02 -14.45
N ASP A 3 4.65 26.10 -15.63
CA ASP A 3 4.19 25.39 -16.84
C ASP A 3 4.74 23.95 -16.98
N LEU A 4 5.70 23.54 -16.17
CA LEU A 4 6.28 22.18 -16.25
C LEU A 4 5.41 21.09 -15.58
N SER A 5 4.34 21.48 -14.90
CA SER A 5 3.41 20.55 -14.23
C SER A 5 2.19 20.17 -15.09
N ARG A 6 2.14 20.58 -16.36
CA ARG A 6 1.03 20.26 -17.27
C ARG A 6 0.92 18.73 -17.45
N GLY A 7 -0.07 18.15 -16.81
CA GLY A 7 -0.43 16.73 -16.96
C GLY A 7 -0.14 15.82 -15.77
N LEU A 8 0.53 16.28 -14.70
CA LEU A 8 0.92 15.43 -13.58
C LEU A 8 0.05 15.55 -12.32
N GLY A 9 -1.19 16.01 -12.45
CA GLY A 9 -2.19 15.92 -11.40
C GLY A 9 -1.92 16.73 -10.12
N ASP A 10 -2.85 16.65 -9.20
CA ASP A 10 -2.95 17.47 -7.98
C ASP A 10 -1.88 17.25 -6.89
N VAL A 11 -0.91 16.38 -7.10
CA VAL A 11 0.10 16.03 -6.08
C VAL A 11 0.87 17.28 -5.62
N TYR A 12 1.10 18.24 -6.51
CA TYR A 12 1.85 19.46 -6.22
C TYR A 12 1.05 20.57 -5.51
N LYS A 13 -0.27 20.48 -5.45
CA LYS A 13 -1.09 21.48 -4.80
C LYS A 13 -0.99 21.50 -3.27
N ARG A 14 -0.38 20.50 -2.67
CA ARG A 14 -0.26 20.36 -1.21
C ARG A 14 0.93 21.09 -0.62
N GLN A 15 2.00 21.29 -1.40
CA GLN A 15 3.23 21.98 -1.00
C GLN A 15 3.65 23.02 -2.05
N LYS A 16 4.53 23.95 -1.68
CA LYS A 16 5.21 24.76 -2.67
C LYS A 16 6.14 23.88 -3.52
N PRO A 17 6.14 23.97 -4.85
CA PRO A 17 6.97 23.15 -5.73
C PRO A 17 8.45 23.20 -5.36
N LEU A 18 9.13 22.07 -5.53
CA LEU A 18 10.57 21.92 -5.39
C LEU A 18 11.12 21.35 -6.69
N HIS A 19 12.19 21.93 -7.20
CA HIS A 19 12.90 21.42 -8.37
C HIS A 19 14.06 20.55 -7.90
N MET A 20 13.86 19.23 -7.85
CA MET A 20 14.87 18.25 -7.45
C MET A 20 15.75 17.88 -8.64
N LEU A 21 17.06 17.83 -8.45
CA LEU A 21 18.04 17.40 -9.46
C LEU A 21 18.68 16.06 -9.13
N GLU A 22 18.93 15.81 -7.85
CA GLU A 22 19.63 14.62 -7.40
C GLU A 22 18.92 14.00 -6.19
N ALA A 23 19.20 12.72 -5.97
CA ALA A 23 18.81 12.03 -4.77
C ALA A 23 19.85 10.98 -4.40
N LYS A 24 20.13 10.81 -3.10
CA LYS A 24 21.08 9.82 -2.58
C LYS A 24 20.67 9.35 -1.19
N ASP A 25 20.68 8.05 -0.99
CA ASP A 25 20.27 7.40 0.26
C ASP A 25 18.84 7.86 0.67
N GLN A 26 18.67 8.55 1.79
CA GLN A 26 17.41 9.10 2.26
C GLN A 26 17.20 10.59 1.93
N TYR A 27 17.98 11.17 1.04
CA TYR A 27 17.97 12.60 0.77
C TYR A 27 17.70 12.94 -0.68
N PHE A 28 16.94 14.03 -0.89
CA PHE A 28 16.87 14.79 -2.15
C PHE A 28 17.75 16.03 -2.09
N PHE A 29 18.16 16.49 -3.27
CA PHE A 29 18.89 17.75 -3.46
C PHE A 29 18.19 18.57 -4.55
N ASP A 30 17.89 19.82 -4.24
CA ASP A 30 17.25 20.73 -5.20
C ASP A 30 18.30 21.41 -6.12
N ARG A 31 17.80 22.21 -7.08
CA ARG A 31 18.65 22.94 -8.05
C ARG A 31 19.65 23.92 -7.43
N TYR A 32 19.52 24.21 -6.15
CA TYR A 32 20.41 25.07 -5.39
C TYR A 32 21.35 24.28 -4.46
N GLY A 33 21.38 22.96 -4.58
CA GLY A 33 22.16 22.06 -3.73
C GLY A 33 21.62 21.91 -2.30
N ARG A 34 20.43 22.40 -2.01
CA ARG A 34 19.82 22.25 -0.69
C ARG A 34 19.34 20.82 -0.49
N ARG A 35 19.72 20.23 0.65
CA ARG A 35 19.39 18.87 1.04
C ARG A 35 18.06 18.79 1.77
N TYR A 36 17.25 17.76 1.45
CA TYR A 36 15.98 17.43 2.09
C TYR A 36 15.94 15.98 2.51
N LEU A 37 15.61 15.71 3.78
CA LEU A 37 15.29 14.37 4.25
C LEU A 37 13.96 13.94 3.66
N ASP A 38 13.94 12.83 2.93
CA ASP A 38 12.75 12.27 2.31
C ASP A 38 11.98 11.38 3.29
N CYS A 39 10.90 11.89 3.85
CA CYS A 39 9.96 11.13 4.66
C CYS A 39 8.62 10.89 3.93
N VAL A 40 8.59 10.97 2.60
CA VAL A 40 7.39 10.85 1.76
C VAL A 40 7.47 9.67 0.81
N ASN A 41 8.58 9.55 0.06
CA ASN A 41 8.68 8.56 -1.00
C ASN A 41 8.78 7.14 -0.47
N ASN A 42 7.78 6.35 -0.79
CA ASN A 42 7.73 4.95 -0.41
C ASN A 42 8.19 3.99 -1.53
N ILE A 43 8.64 4.54 -2.68
CA ILE A 43 9.19 3.77 -3.80
C ILE A 43 10.70 3.53 -3.66
N SER A 44 11.48 4.49 -3.16
CA SER A 44 12.93 4.36 -2.99
C SER A 44 13.28 3.61 -1.70
N HIS A 45 12.87 2.36 -1.64
CA HIS A 45 12.80 1.56 -0.41
C HIS A 45 14.16 1.23 0.21
N VAL A 46 15.18 1.04 -0.62
CA VAL A 46 16.57 0.75 -0.18
C VAL A 46 17.50 1.95 -0.33
N GLY A 47 16.91 3.15 -0.47
CA GLY A 47 17.61 4.41 -0.66
C GLY A 47 17.69 4.83 -2.13
N HIS A 48 17.68 6.15 -2.33
CA HIS A 48 17.84 6.73 -3.66
C HIS A 48 19.23 6.40 -4.22
N SER A 49 19.33 6.22 -5.54
CA SER A 49 20.57 5.97 -6.28
C SER A 49 21.43 4.84 -5.69
N ASN A 50 20.78 3.77 -5.24
CA ASN A 50 21.47 2.62 -4.65
C ASN A 50 22.37 1.95 -5.69
N SER A 51 23.70 1.90 -5.40
CA SER A 51 24.70 1.42 -6.34
C SER A 51 24.53 -0.05 -6.70
N TYR A 52 24.18 -0.91 -5.74
CA TYR A 52 24.00 -2.33 -5.98
C TYR A 52 22.82 -2.60 -6.92
N VAL A 53 21.71 -1.88 -6.72
CA VAL A 53 20.53 -1.95 -7.62
C VAL A 53 20.88 -1.42 -9.01
N HIS A 54 21.63 -0.33 -9.11
CA HIS A 54 22.11 0.23 -10.37
C HIS A 54 23.02 -0.72 -11.14
N GLU A 55 23.96 -1.35 -10.44
CA GLU A 55 24.88 -2.35 -11.01
C GLU A 55 24.11 -3.55 -11.59
N ALA A 56 23.15 -4.10 -10.83
CA ALA A 56 22.30 -5.20 -11.27
C ALA A 56 21.51 -4.85 -12.54
N MET A 57 20.91 -3.65 -12.55
CA MET A 57 20.21 -3.09 -13.70
C MET A 57 21.11 -3.02 -14.94
N THR A 58 22.26 -2.37 -14.81
CA THR A 58 23.18 -2.14 -15.92
C THR A 58 23.72 -3.44 -16.49
N LYS A 59 24.19 -4.34 -15.63
CA LYS A 59 24.69 -5.67 -16.01
C LYS A 59 23.66 -6.48 -16.79
N GLN A 60 22.41 -6.51 -16.29
CA GLN A 60 21.36 -7.27 -16.95
C GLN A 60 20.92 -6.62 -18.27
N ASN A 61 20.83 -5.29 -18.32
CA ASN A 61 20.43 -4.57 -19.54
C ASN A 61 21.43 -4.74 -20.69
N LEU A 62 22.73 -4.81 -20.39
CA LEU A 62 23.78 -5.12 -21.35
C LEU A 62 23.75 -6.58 -21.83
N LYS A 63 23.17 -7.50 -21.05
CA LYS A 63 23.10 -8.92 -21.38
C LYS A 63 21.85 -9.27 -22.18
N LEU A 64 20.69 -8.93 -21.65
CA LEU A 64 19.38 -9.27 -22.22
C LEU A 64 18.28 -8.46 -21.56
N ASN A 65 17.46 -7.81 -22.38
CA ASN A 65 16.18 -7.23 -21.98
C ASN A 65 15.12 -7.60 -23.01
N THR A 66 14.12 -8.40 -22.61
CA THR A 66 13.08 -8.92 -23.50
C THR A 66 11.79 -9.22 -22.71
N ASN A 67 10.77 -9.72 -23.36
CA ASN A 67 9.51 -10.15 -22.72
C ASN A 67 9.53 -11.64 -22.32
N THR A 68 8.48 -12.07 -21.64
CA THR A 68 8.33 -13.43 -21.10
C THR A 68 7.98 -14.52 -22.14
N ARG A 69 8.03 -14.20 -23.43
CA ARG A 69 7.89 -15.22 -24.51
C ARG A 69 9.08 -16.16 -24.59
N TYR A 70 10.21 -15.77 -24.04
CA TYR A 70 11.43 -16.56 -24.01
C TYR A 70 11.76 -16.96 -22.57
N LEU A 71 12.43 -18.09 -22.39
CA LEU A 71 12.90 -18.53 -21.09
C LEU A 71 14.23 -17.83 -20.73
N TYR A 72 14.34 -17.41 -19.49
CA TYR A 72 15.56 -16.84 -18.91
C TYR A 72 15.58 -17.00 -17.39
N ASP A 73 16.76 -17.23 -16.82
CA ASP A 73 16.94 -17.60 -15.41
C ASP A 73 16.54 -16.49 -14.43
N THR A 74 16.76 -15.23 -14.81
CA THR A 74 16.56 -14.07 -13.92
C THR A 74 15.14 -13.97 -13.35
N ILE A 75 14.10 -14.38 -14.12
CA ILE A 75 12.72 -14.37 -13.63
C ILE A 75 12.51 -15.49 -12.60
N ASN A 76 13.09 -16.67 -12.84
CA ASN A 76 13.00 -17.80 -11.91
C ASN A 76 13.72 -17.48 -10.60
N ASP A 77 14.97 -17.02 -10.68
CA ASP A 77 15.77 -16.62 -9.53
C ASP A 77 15.05 -15.60 -8.65
N TYR A 78 14.45 -14.58 -9.28
CA TYR A 78 13.72 -13.56 -8.53
C TYR A 78 12.41 -14.09 -7.97
N SER A 79 11.69 -14.90 -8.75
CA SER A 79 10.43 -15.53 -8.29
C SER A 79 10.66 -16.40 -7.07
N GLU A 80 11.68 -17.27 -7.09
CA GLU A 80 12.03 -18.13 -5.97
C GLU A 80 12.42 -17.33 -4.72
N LEU A 81 13.27 -16.32 -4.89
CA LEU A 81 13.67 -15.45 -3.78
C LEU A 81 12.48 -14.69 -3.19
N LEU A 82 11.60 -14.14 -4.03
CA LEU A 82 10.43 -13.40 -3.57
C LEU A 82 9.42 -14.33 -2.89
N LEU A 83 9.11 -15.48 -3.51
CA LEU A 83 8.17 -16.46 -2.96
C LEU A 83 8.68 -17.10 -1.67
N SER A 84 10.00 -17.17 -1.44
CA SER A 84 10.58 -17.61 -0.16
C SER A 84 10.20 -16.74 1.04
N LYS A 85 9.74 -15.50 0.80
CA LYS A 85 9.24 -14.57 1.81
C LYS A 85 7.76 -14.77 2.16
N PHE A 86 7.08 -15.65 1.47
CA PHE A 86 5.64 -15.92 1.66
C PHE A 86 5.37 -17.24 2.34
N PRO A 87 4.20 -17.41 2.99
CA PRO A 87 3.71 -18.72 3.41
C PRO A 87 3.61 -19.67 2.22
N LYS A 88 4.00 -20.94 2.40
CA LYS A 88 4.12 -21.96 1.34
C LYS A 88 2.92 -22.10 0.39
N LYS A 89 1.71 -21.77 0.85
CA LYS A 89 0.51 -21.83 0.02
C LYS A 89 0.45 -20.75 -1.06
N LEU A 90 1.11 -19.61 -0.84
CA LEU A 90 1.23 -18.50 -1.79
C LEU A 90 2.48 -18.73 -2.66
N ASN A 91 2.32 -19.51 -3.71
CA ASN A 91 3.43 -20.09 -4.48
C ASN A 91 3.37 -19.81 -5.99
N LYS A 92 2.48 -18.94 -6.42
CA LYS A 92 2.38 -18.46 -7.81
C LYS A 92 2.51 -16.97 -7.89
N ILE A 93 3.19 -16.50 -8.94
CA ILE A 93 3.48 -15.09 -9.17
C ILE A 93 3.13 -14.68 -10.60
N PHE A 94 2.51 -13.52 -10.74
CA PHE A 94 2.34 -12.82 -12.00
C PHE A 94 3.02 -11.47 -11.89
N PHE A 95 4.00 -11.21 -12.74
CA PHE A 95 4.67 -9.91 -12.79
C PHE A 95 3.92 -8.93 -13.68
N VAL A 96 3.85 -7.69 -13.24
CA VAL A 96 3.31 -6.52 -13.95
C VAL A 96 4.18 -5.31 -13.68
N CYS A 97 3.82 -4.11 -14.16
CA CYS A 97 4.69 -2.94 -14.05
C CYS A 97 4.32 -2.00 -12.90
N THR A 98 3.06 -1.97 -12.49
CA THR A 98 2.58 -1.02 -11.46
C THR A 98 1.66 -1.68 -10.45
N GLY A 99 1.56 -1.10 -9.23
CA GLY A 99 0.60 -1.55 -8.24
C GLY A 99 -0.86 -1.48 -8.73
N SER A 100 -1.18 -0.53 -9.62
CA SER A 100 -2.51 -0.47 -10.25
C SER A 100 -2.76 -1.66 -11.17
N GLU A 101 -1.79 -2.04 -12.00
CA GLU A 101 -1.91 -3.27 -12.80
C GLU A 101 -2.02 -4.52 -11.92
N ALA A 102 -1.24 -4.60 -10.84
CA ALA A 102 -1.29 -5.73 -9.92
C ALA A 102 -2.69 -5.86 -9.26
N ASN A 103 -3.25 -4.76 -8.79
CA ASN A 103 -4.56 -4.73 -8.17
C ASN A 103 -5.69 -5.02 -9.17
N ASP A 104 -5.60 -4.51 -10.39
CA ASP A 104 -6.56 -4.77 -11.48
C ASP A 104 -6.53 -6.25 -11.87
N LEU A 105 -5.34 -6.82 -12.05
CA LEU A 105 -5.15 -8.24 -12.33
C LEU A 105 -5.65 -9.13 -11.18
N ALA A 106 -5.39 -8.75 -9.92
CA ALA A 106 -5.88 -9.49 -8.76
C ALA A 106 -7.42 -9.53 -8.71
N TYR A 107 -8.07 -8.41 -9.00
CA TYR A 107 -9.53 -8.34 -9.09
C TYR A 107 -10.06 -9.19 -10.27
N ARG A 108 -9.43 -9.11 -11.45
CA ARG A 108 -9.76 -9.94 -12.60
C ARG A 108 -9.61 -11.44 -12.32
N ILE A 109 -8.55 -11.85 -11.61
CA ILE A 109 -8.34 -13.25 -11.16
C ILE A 109 -9.47 -13.67 -10.22
N ALA A 110 -9.85 -12.81 -9.27
CA ALA A 110 -10.94 -13.11 -8.34
C ALA A 110 -12.30 -13.25 -9.05
N GLN A 111 -12.60 -12.36 -9.99
CA GLN A 111 -13.81 -12.44 -10.81
C GLN A 111 -13.86 -13.75 -11.62
N ASN A 112 -12.75 -14.14 -12.22
CA ASN A 112 -12.66 -15.38 -12.97
C ASN A 112 -12.85 -16.61 -12.08
N TYR A 113 -12.19 -16.64 -10.93
CA TYR A 113 -12.27 -17.76 -9.97
C TYR A 113 -13.68 -17.96 -9.42
N THR A 114 -14.38 -16.87 -9.11
CA THR A 114 -15.69 -16.91 -8.45
C THR A 114 -16.88 -16.82 -9.39
N SER A 115 -16.65 -16.45 -10.65
CA SER A 115 -17.70 -16.07 -11.63
C SER A 115 -18.63 -14.99 -11.07
N ALA A 116 -18.06 -14.02 -10.34
CA ALA A 116 -18.78 -12.92 -9.69
C ALA A 116 -18.07 -11.58 -9.96
N LYS A 117 -18.80 -10.48 -9.74
CA LYS A 117 -18.27 -9.12 -9.93
C LYS A 117 -18.26 -8.30 -8.64
N ASP A 118 -19.21 -8.55 -7.76
CA ASP A 118 -19.40 -7.75 -6.55
C ASP A 118 -18.19 -7.86 -5.60
N VAL A 119 -17.79 -6.74 -5.02
CA VAL A 119 -16.58 -6.65 -4.21
C VAL A 119 -16.81 -5.85 -2.94
N PHE A 120 -16.29 -6.33 -1.83
CA PHE A 120 -16.18 -5.54 -0.60
C PHE A 120 -14.85 -4.79 -0.55
N VAL A 121 -14.89 -3.52 -0.13
CA VAL A 121 -13.71 -2.68 0.10
C VAL A 121 -13.85 -1.94 1.43
N MET A 122 -12.74 -1.48 2.00
CA MET A 122 -12.77 -0.65 3.20
C MET A 122 -13.05 0.81 2.86
N ASP A 123 -13.81 1.51 3.71
CA ASP A 123 -13.97 2.96 3.57
C ASP A 123 -12.61 3.67 3.55
N ASN A 124 -12.49 4.72 2.74
CA ASN A 124 -11.24 5.48 2.49
C ASN A 124 -10.08 4.65 1.88
N ALA A 125 -10.29 3.42 1.44
CA ALA A 125 -9.27 2.64 0.75
C ALA A 125 -8.90 3.25 -0.61
N TYR A 126 -7.65 2.99 -1.04
CA TYR A 126 -7.14 3.33 -2.36
C TYR A 126 -6.34 2.18 -2.95
N HIS A 127 -6.78 1.68 -4.10
CA HIS A 127 -6.17 0.51 -4.74
C HIS A 127 -5.56 0.78 -6.13
N GLY A 128 -5.66 2.00 -6.64
CA GLY A 128 -5.06 2.36 -7.92
C GLY A 128 -5.90 3.33 -8.75
N HIS A 129 -5.46 3.53 -10.01
CA HIS A 129 -6.01 4.55 -10.89
C HIS A 129 -6.49 4.03 -12.26
N THR A 130 -6.54 2.70 -12.47
CA THR A 130 -7.30 2.15 -13.61
C THR A 130 -8.79 2.41 -13.41
N ASN A 131 -9.58 2.34 -14.47
CA ASN A 131 -11.03 2.55 -14.36
C ASN A 131 -11.67 1.64 -13.32
N ALA A 132 -11.32 0.33 -13.34
CA ALA A 132 -11.81 -0.61 -12.36
C ALA A 132 -11.42 -0.21 -10.93
N LEU A 133 -10.17 0.18 -10.71
CA LEU A 133 -9.68 0.48 -9.36
C LEU A 133 -10.12 1.84 -8.82
N ILE A 134 -10.43 2.81 -9.67
CA ILE A 134 -11.12 4.04 -9.24
C ILE A 134 -12.48 3.68 -8.66
N ASP A 135 -13.21 2.77 -9.30
CA ASP A 135 -14.49 2.26 -8.80
C ASP A 135 -14.34 1.49 -7.46
N LEU A 136 -13.19 0.83 -7.22
CA LEU A 136 -12.88 0.11 -5.98
C LEU A 136 -12.23 0.98 -4.88
N SER A 137 -12.03 2.26 -5.12
CA SER A 137 -11.30 3.15 -4.21
C SER A 137 -12.22 4.23 -3.64
N PRO A 138 -12.85 4.04 -2.47
CA PRO A 138 -13.66 5.06 -1.80
C PRO A 138 -12.96 6.40 -1.65
N TYR A 139 -11.65 6.39 -1.39
CA TYR A 139 -10.81 7.59 -1.37
C TYR A 139 -10.92 8.42 -2.66
N LYS A 140 -11.16 7.77 -3.83
CA LYS A 140 -11.30 8.41 -5.14
C LYS A 140 -12.74 8.75 -5.48
N PHE A 141 -13.64 7.77 -5.45
CA PHE A 141 -15.00 8.00 -5.91
C PHE A 141 -15.81 8.93 -4.98
N ASN A 142 -15.43 9.06 -3.69
CA ASN A 142 -16.00 10.02 -2.74
C ASN A 142 -15.29 11.39 -2.76
N SER A 143 -14.17 11.53 -3.49
CA SER A 143 -13.44 12.79 -3.55
C SER A 143 -14.08 13.77 -4.53
N LYS A 144 -13.64 15.05 -4.48
CA LYS A 144 -14.07 16.07 -5.46
C LYS A 144 -13.73 15.61 -6.88
N GLY A 145 -14.72 15.51 -7.75
CA GLY A 145 -14.60 15.01 -9.13
C GLY A 145 -14.75 13.48 -9.25
N GLY A 146 -14.99 12.78 -8.13
CA GLY A 146 -15.33 11.35 -8.16
C GLY A 146 -16.74 11.11 -8.69
N LEU A 147 -16.95 9.94 -9.29
CA LEU A 147 -18.24 9.56 -9.93
C LEU A 147 -19.18 8.80 -8.98
N GLY A 148 -18.85 8.75 -7.70
CA GLY A 148 -19.61 8.00 -6.70
C GLY A 148 -19.40 6.48 -6.76
N LYS A 149 -19.99 5.81 -5.79
CA LYS A 149 -19.90 4.36 -5.62
C LYS A 149 -20.71 3.62 -6.71
N LYS A 150 -20.14 2.58 -7.29
CA LYS A 150 -20.84 1.67 -8.22
C LYS A 150 -21.67 0.63 -7.44
N ASP A 151 -22.71 0.10 -8.07
CA ASP A 151 -23.65 -0.85 -7.44
C ASP A 151 -22.99 -2.16 -7.01
N TYR A 152 -21.97 -2.61 -7.75
CA TYR A 152 -21.21 -3.84 -7.43
C TYR A 152 -20.12 -3.64 -6.37
N VAL A 153 -19.94 -2.42 -5.84
CA VAL A 153 -18.96 -2.11 -4.80
C VAL A 153 -19.64 -1.91 -3.46
N HIS A 154 -19.25 -2.68 -2.46
CA HIS A 154 -19.81 -2.66 -1.12
C HIS A 154 -18.74 -2.19 -0.14
N VAL A 155 -19.02 -1.08 0.56
CA VAL A 155 -18.06 -0.45 1.45
C VAL A 155 -18.32 -0.93 2.88
N LEU A 156 -17.26 -1.41 3.54
CA LEU A 156 -17.24 -1.68 4.97
C LEU A 156 -16.68 -0.47 5.71
N ASP A 157 -17.28 -0.13 6.84
CA ASP A 157 -16.87 0.99 7.65
C ASP A 157 -15.40 0.84 8.12
N MET A 158 -14.61 1.90 7.99
CA MET A 158 -13.27 1.96 8.53
C MET A 158 -13.31 1.89 10.06
N PRO A 159 -12.64 0.90 10.70
CA PRO A 159 -12.65 0.75 12.15
C PRO A 159 -11.72 1.78 12.82
N ASP A 160 -12.10 3.05 12.73
CA ASP A 160 -11.40 4.18 13.37
C ASP A 160 -11.93 4.38 14.80
N PRO A 161 -11.18 4.00 15.85
CA PRO A 161 -11.63 4.16 17.23
C PRO A 161 -11.58 5.62 17.71
N LEU A 162 -10.97 6.51 16.93
CA LEU A 162 -10.86 7.93 17.29
C LEU A 162 -12.10 8.73 16.89
N ARG A 163 -12.58 8.53 15.65
CA ARG A 163 -13.71 9.30 15.07
C ARG A 163 -14.85 8.48 14.52
N GLY A 164 -14.61 7.21 14.31
CA GLY A 164 -15.60 6.31 13.73
C GLY A 164 -16.82 6.12 14.61
N LYS A 165 -17.69 5.24 14.18
CA LYS A 165 -18.95 4.90 14.82
C LYS A 165 -18.77 4.33 16.24
N TRP A 166 -17.76 3.44 16.42
CA TRP A 166 -17.39 2.83 17.69
C TRP A 166 -16.03 3.31 18.15
N ARG A 167 -16.01 4.10 19.23
CA ARG A 167 -14.80 4.80 19.69
C ARG A 167 -14.16 4.10 20.88
N TYR A 168 -12.92 4.49 21.24
CA TYR A 168 -12.16 3.96 22.39
C TYR A 168 -12.95 3.92 23.71
N GLN A 169 -13.94 4.81 23.90
CA GLN A 169 -14.80 4.82 25.08
C GLN A 169 -15.74 3.59 25.16
N ASN A 170 -15.96 2.92 24.06
CA ASN A 170 -16.72 1.67 24.03
C ASN A 170 -15.77 0.50 24.28
N SER A 171 -15.87 -0.18 25.40
CA SER A 171 -14.99 -1.30 25.78
C SER A 171 -14.92 -2.42 24.73
N ASN A 172 -15.98 -2.61 23.96
CA ASN A 172 -16.12 -3.64 22.93
C ASN A 172 -16.16 -3.07 21.49
N TRP A 173 -15.53 -1.91 21.24
CA TRP A 173 -15.58 -1.25 19.94
C TRP A 173 -15.05 -2.13 18.79
N ILE A 174 -14.03 -2.94 19.02
CA ILE A 174 -13.47 -3.88 18.03
C ILE A 174 -14.55 -4.88 17.61
N GLN A 175 -15.19 -5.52 18.60
CA GLN A 175 -16.23 -6.53 18.31
C GLN A 175 -17.41 -5.93 17.57
N LYS A 176 -17.82 -4.72 17.94
CA LYS A 176 -18.91 -4.01 17.24
C LYS A 176 -18.60 -3.75 15.76
N TYR A 177 -17.37 -3.33 15.42
CA TYR A 177 -16.96 -3.21 14.00
C TYR A 177 -16.95 -4.55 13.28
N ILE A 178 -16.50 -5.62 13.94
CA ILE A 178 -16.51 -6.98 13.37
C ILE A 178 -17.94 -7.44 13.11
N ASP A 179 -18.83 -7.31 14.09
CA ASP A 179 -20.23 -7.76 14.00
C ASP A 179 -21.00 -6.99 12.95
N GLU A 180 -20.80 -5.68 12.86
CA GLU A 180 -21.39 -4.84 11.83
C GLU A 180 -20.92 -5.24 10.43
N ALA A 181 -19.61 -5.36 10.22
CA ALA A 181 -19.04 -5.78 8.95
C ALA A 181 -19.57 -7.17 8.52
N LYS A 182 -19.61 -8.14 9.45
CA LYS A 182 -20.18 -9.47 9.20
C LYS A 182 -21.67 -9.40 8.82
N THR A 183 -22.43 -8.52 9.47
CA THR A 183 -23.86 -8.33 9.18
C THR A 183 -24.04 -7.77 7.76
N VAL A 184 -23.27 -6.75 7.38
CA VAL A 184 -23.29 -6.18 6.03
C VAL A 184 -22.94 -7.25 4.99
N ILE A 185 -21.86 -8.01 5.22
CA ILE A 185 -21.42 -9.09 4.32
C ILE A 185 -22.53 -10.15 4.17
N ARG A 186 -23.09 -10.66 5.28
CA ARG A 186 -24.13 -11.70 5.27
C ARG A 186 -25.40 -11.27 4.57
N ASN A 187 -25.80 -10.03 4.73
CA ASN A 187 -26.98 -9.51 4.05
C ASN A 187 -26.72 -9.44 2.54
N LYS A 188 -25.57 -8.92 2.14
CA LYS A 188 -25.27 -8.74 0.71
C LYS A 188 -25.09 -10.07 -0.04
N ILE A 189 -24.50 -11.07 0.59
CA ILE A 189 -24.31 -12.40 0.01
C ILE A 189 -25.65 -13.11 -0.31
N LYS A 190 -26.73 -12.78 0.41
CA LYS A 190 -28.08 -13.29 0.08
C LYS A 190 -28.62 -12.71 -1.24
N GLU A 191 -28.12 -11.56 -1.67
CA GLU A 191 -28.60 -10.85 -2.85
C GLU A 191 -27.76 -11.12 -4.08
N THR A 192 -26.44 -11.31 -3.92
CA THR A 192 -25.50 -11.45 -5.03
C THR A 192 -24.29 -12.30 -4.65
N LYS A 193 -23.61 -12.85 -5.70
CA LYS A 193 -22.32 -13.51 -5.52
C LYS A 193 -21.21 -12.48 -5.38
N ILE A 194 -20.29 -12.71 -4.46
CA ILE A 194 -19.15 -11.84 -4.18
C ILE A 194 -17.87 -12.42 -4.81
N ALA A 195 -17.11 -11.60 -5.53
CA ALA A 195 -15.82 -11.96 -6.07
C ALA A 195 -14.74 -11.96 -4.97
N CYS A 196 -14.66 -10.87 -4.22
CA CYS A 196 -13.63 -10.74 -3.20
C CYS A 196 -13.95 -9.66 -2.15
N PHE A 197 -13.18 -9.72 -1.06
CA PHE A 197 -12.91 -8.59 -0.18
C PHE A 197 -11.50 -8.09 -0.46
N PHE A 198 -11.38 -6.81 -0.81
CA PHE A 198 -10.15 -6.13 -1.16
C PHE A 198 -9.76 -5.14 -0.06
N THR A 199 -8.58 -5.26 0.52
CA THR A 199 -8.17 -4.42 1.66
C THR A 199 -6.67 -4.16 1.70
N GLU A 200 -6.29 -3.07 2.34
CA GLU A 200 -4.96 -2.82 2.89
C GLU A 200 -4.93 -3.35 4.34
N SER A 201 -3.80 -3.83 4.85
CA SER A 201 -3.65 -4.22 6.27
C SER A 201 -3.54 -3.00 7.20
N ILE A 202 -3.00 -1.89 6.68
CA ILE A 202 -3.01 -0.56 7.29
C ILE A 202 -3.54 0.39 6.24
N LEU A 203 -4.66 1.06 6.53
CA LEU A 203 -5.34 1.92 5.58
C LEU A 203 -4.54 3.22 5.37
N GLY A 204 -3.72 3.26 4.33
CA GLY A 204 -2.81 4.36 4.06
C GLY A 204 -3.55 5.66 3.79
N CYS A 205 -4.40 5.69 2.76
CA CYS A 205 -5.22 6.84 2.42
C CYS A 205 -6.33 7.12 3.45
N GLY A 206 -6.65 6.18 4.33
CA GLY A 206 -7.48 6.38 5.51
C GLY A 206 -6.80 7.18 6.62
N GLY A 207 -5.49 7.45 6.49
CA GLY A 207 -4.69 8.18 7.48
C GLY A 207 -3.86 7.25 8.37
N GLN A 208 -3.27 6.22 7.81
CA GLN A 208 -2.49 5.17 8.47
C GLN A 208 -3.27 4.46 9.61
N VAL A 209 -4.56 4.22 9.37
CA VAL A 209 -5.41 3.51 10.35
C VAL A 209 -5.06 2.03 10.35
N ILE A 210 -4.64 1.56 11.53
CA ILE A 210 -4.30 0.15 11.75
C ILE A 210 -5.59 -0.62 12.02
N LEU A 211 -5.84 -1.66 11.23
CA LEU A 211 -6.98 -2.53 11.47
C LEU A 211 -6.85 -3.23 12.83
N PRO A 212 -7.93 -3.31 13.63
CA PRO A 212 -7.86 -3.86 14.96
C PRO A 212 -7.59 -5.37 14.96
N LYS A 213 -7.06 -5.86 16.09
CA LYS A 213 -6.78 -7.28 16.27
C LYS A 213 -8.01 -8.15 15.96
N ASN A 214 -7.80 -9.26 15.28
CA ASN A 214 -8.80 -10.22 14.83
C ASN A 214 -9.77 -9.72 13.73
N TYR A 215 -9.77 -8.44 13.37
CA TYR A 215 -10.70 -7.91 12.37
C TYR A 215 -10.57 -8.67 11.03
N LEU A 216 -9.37 -8.71 10.46
CA LEU A 216 -9.16 -9.43 9.19
C LEU A 216 -9.42 -10.93 9.30
N LYS A 217 -9.06 -11.55 10.43
CA LYS A 217 -9.32 -12.98 10.67
C LYS A 217 -10.80 -13.31 10.59
N GLU A 218 -11.63 -12.51 11.25
CA GLU A 218 -13.07 -12.71 11.29
C GLU A 218 -13.75 -12.40 9.95
N ILE A 219 -13.31 -11.31 9.28
CA ILE A 219 -13.85 -10.94 7.97
C ILE A 219 -13.44 -11.96 6.90
N PHE A 220 -12.18 -12.40 6.86
CA PHE A 220 -11.73 -13.43 5.92
C PHE A 220 -12.50 -14.75 6.10
N SER A 221 -12.77 -15.13 7.35
CA SER A 221 -13.59 -16.32 7.64
C SER A 221 -14.99 -16.18 7.03
N GLU A 222 -15.61 -15.01 7.18
CA GLU A 222 -16.96 -14.77 6.66
C GLU A 222 -16.97 -14.74 5.11
N ILE A 223 -16.02 -14.08 4.49
CA ILE A 223 -15.87 -13.99 3.02
C ILE A 223 -15.66 -15.39 2.41
N ARG A 224 -14.73 -16.18 2.97
CA ARG A 224 -14.41 -17.52 2.45
C ARG A 224 -15.54 -18.55 2.60
N ARG A 225 -16.39 -18.44 3.60
CA ARG A 225 -17.60 -19.28 3.75
C ARG A 225 -18.52 -19.17 2.52
N ASN A 226 -18.39 -18.11 1.75
CA ASN A 226 -19.19 -17.82 0.57
C ASN A 226 -18.40 -18.00 -0.73
N ASN A 227 -17.30 -18.74 -0.69
CA ASN A 227 -16.40 -19.02 -1.82
C ASN A 227 -15.81 -17.76 -2.48
N ALA A 228 -15.85 -16.61 -1.81
CA ALA A 228 -15.20 -15.38 -2.25
C ALA A 228 -13.75 -15.33 -1.78
N LEU A 229 -12.91 -14.54 -2.45
CA LEU A 229 -11.47 -14.44 -2.16
C LEU A 229 -11.14 -13.24 -1.28
N CYS A 230 -10.06 -13.38 -0.50
CA CYS A 230 -9.49 -12.30 0.30
C CYS A 230 -8.22 -11.79 -0.36
N ILE A 231 -8.23 -10.53 -0.79
CA ILE A 231 -7.09 -9.86 -1.44
C ILE A 231 -6.51 -8.83 -0.50
N VAL A 232 -5.20 -8.87 -0.27
CA VAL A 232 -4.48 -7.85 0.51
C VAL A 232 -3.53 -7.07 -0.38
N ASP A 233 -3.70 -5.75 -0.32
CA ASP A 233 -2.84 -4.78 -0.99
C ASP A 233 -1.63 -4.43 -0.10
N GLU A 234 -0.47 -4.98 -0.43
CA GLU A 234 0.82 -4.72 0.23
C GLU A 234 1.69 -3.69 -0.51
N VAL A 235 1.11 -2.99 -1.46
CA VAL A 235 1.83 -2.02 -2.31
C VAL A 235 2.48 -0.89 -1.51
N GLN A 236 1.95 -0.55 -0.33
CA GLN A 236 2.55 0.46 0.56
C GLN A 236 3.26 -0.10 1.79
N THR A 237 2.82 -1.22 2.31
CA THR A 237 3.19 -1.72 3.63
C THR A 237 4.12 -2.91 3.61
N GLY A 238 4.28 -3.56 2.46
CA GLY A 238 5.15 -4.71 2.27
C GLY A 238 6.65 -4.42 2.33
N PHE A 239 7.44 -5.44 2.09
CA PHE A 239 8.91 -5.41 2.04
C PHE A 239 9.56 -4.94 3.36
N GLY A 240 8.98 -5.30 4.50
CA GLY A 240 9.54 -4.96 5.81
C GLY A 240 9.32 -3.50 6.25
N ARG A 241 8.50 -2.70 5.54
CA ARG A 241 8.16 -1.31 5.89
C ARG A 241 7.64 -1.18 7.31
N VAL A 242 6.78 -2.12 7.74
CA VAL A 242 6.19 -2.14 9.09
C VAL A 242 7.15 -2.63 10.17
N GLY A 243 8.32 -3.13 9.81
CA GLY A 243 9.43 -3.48 10.71
C GLY A 243 9.26 -4.82 11.41
N ARG A 244 8.13 -5.09 12.07
CA ARG A 244 7.89 -6.34 12.80
C ARG A 244 7.80 -7.53 11.86
N ASN A 245 7.06 -7.40 10.79
CA ASN A 245 6.79 -8.41 9.79
C ASN A 245 7.32 -7.99 8.42
N PHE A 246 7.58 -8.94 7.54
CA PHE A 246 7.97 -8.63 6.16
C PHE A 246 6.76 -8.17 5.33
N TRP A 247 5.61 -8.83 5.53
CA TRP A 247 4.31 -8.44 5.00
C TRP A 247 3.40 -7.95 6.13
N SER A 248 2.66 -6.88 5.93
CA SER A 248 1.85 -6.30 6.98
C SER A 248 0.65 -7.17 7.37
N PHE A 249 0.13 -8.01 6.46
CA PHE A 249 -0.96 -8.94 6.78
C PHE A 249 -0.59 -9.96 7.85
N GLU A 250 0.69 -10.27 8.04
CA GLU A 250 1.18 -11.20 9.06
C GLU A 250 0.88 -10.71 10.49
N GLU A 251 0.74 -9.38 10.70
CA GLU A 251 0.33 -8.83 12.01
C GLU A 251 -1.08 -9.26 12.43
N HIS A 252 -1.90 -9.72 11.48
CA HIS A 252 -3.28 -10.09 11.69
C HIS A 252 -3.50 -11.60 11.81
N ASP A 253 -2.43 -12.40 11.82
CA ASP A 253 -2.47 -13.87 11.86
C ASP A 253 -3.35 -14.47 10.75
N VAL A 254 -3.30 -13.87 9.56
CA VAL A 254 -4.04 -14.33 8.38
C VAL A 254 -3.09 -14.60 7.22
N VAL A 255 -3.53 -15.48 6.30
CA VAL A 255 -2.88 -15.63 5.00
C VAL A 255 -3.93 -15.35 3.93
N PRO A 256 -3.77 -14.30 3.12
CA PRO A 256 -4.68 -13.97 2.03
C PRO A 256 -4.74 -15.05 0.95
N ASP A 257 -5.70 -14.94 0.05
CA ASP A 257 -5.79 -15.77 -1.14
C ASP A 257 -4.99 -15.16 -2.30
N ILE A 258 -4.93 -13.82 -2.33
CA ILE A 258 -4.12 -13.05 -3.26
C ILE A 258 -3.45 -11.90 -2.49
N VAL A 259 -2.18 -11.63 -2.82
CA VAL A 259 -1.42 -10.46 -2.32
C VAL A 259 -0.91 -9.67 -3.52
N THR A 260 -1.05 -8.35 -3.49
CA THR A 260 -0.52 -7.48 -4.52
C THR A 260 0.66 -6.68 -4.02
N LEU A 261 1.65 -6.51 -4.88
CA LEU A 261 2.93 -5.88 -4.59
C LEU A 261 3.22 -4.76 -5.60
N GLY A 262 4.02 -3.78 -5.20
CA GLY A 262 4.45 -2.71 -6.09
C GLY A 262 5.46 -1.80 -5.41
N LYS A 263 5.38 -0.50 -5.62
CA LYS A 263 6.22 0.58 -5.04
C LYS A 263 7.65 0.18 -4.59
N PRO A 264 7.85 -0.46 -3.40
CA PRO A 264 9.18 -0.81 -2.89
C PRO A 264 9.94 -1.78 -3.79
N MET A 265 9.21 -2.61 -4.54
CA MET A 265 9.72 -3.77 -5.26
C MET A 265 10.86 -3.45 -6.23
N GLY A 266 10.82 -2.28 -6.88
CA GLY A 266 11.79 -1.86 -7.88
C GLY A 266 12.69 -0.70 -7.46
N ASN A 267 12.59 -0.20 -6.22
CA ASN A 267 13.33 0.99 -5.76
C ASN A 267 13.23 2.19 -6.71
N GLY A 268 12.04 2.43 -7.25
CA GLY A 268 11.75 3.49 -8.22
C GLY A 268 11.64 2.99 -9.68
N HIS A 269 12.12 1.78 -9.98
CA HIS A 269 11.89 1.14 -11.28
C HIS A 269 10.50 0.49 -11.35
N PRO A 270 9.79 0.58 -12.48
CA PRO A 270 8.46 -0.01 -12.64
C PRO A 270 8.49 -1.55 -12.59
N ILE A 271 8.09 -2.12 -11.46
CA ILE A 271 7.83 -3.55 -11.29
C ILE A 271 6.81 -3.74 -10.17
N ALA A 272 5.90 -4.66 -10.37
CA ALA A 272 4.88 -5.05 -9.42
C ALA A 272 4.52 -6.53 -9.62
N ALA A 273 3.75 -7.12 -8.71
CA ALA A 273 3.37 -8.51 -8.83
C ALA A 273 2.05 -8.83 -8.13
N VAL A 274 1.42 -9.91 -8.59
CA VAL A 274 0.31 -10.59 -7.91
C VAL A 274 0.82 -11.94 -7.44
N ILE A 275 0.68 -12.22 -6.15
CA ILE A 275 1.04 -13.48 -5.52
C ILE A 275 -0.25 -14.22 -5.15
N THR A 276 -0.33 -15.50 -5.49
CA THR A 276 -1.53 -16.30 -5.20
C THR A 276 -1.20 -17.78 -5.01
N THR A 277 -2.24 -18.60 -4.87
CA THR A 277 -2.12 -20.06 -4.73
C THR A 277 -2.15 -20.75 -6.10
N GLU A 278 -1.59 -21.97 -6.18
CA GLU A 278 -1.68 -22.82 -7.37
C GLU A 278 -3.12 -22.99 -7.87
N LYS A 279 -4.05 -23.27 -6.94
CA LYS A 279 -5.46 -23.49 -7.28
C LYS A 279 -6.09 -22.27 -7.98
N ILE A 280 -5.83 -21.06 -7.48
CA ILE A 280 -6.40 -19.85 -8.04
C ILE A 280 -5.73 -19.52 -9.38
N ALA A 281 -4.41 -19.64 -9.46
CA ALA A 281 -3.67 -19.40 -10.69
C ALA A 281 -4.08 -20.36 -11.82
N SER A 282 -4.28 -21.66 -11.51
CA SER A 282 -4.71 -22.68 -12.49
C SER A 282 -6.11 -22.38 -13.03
N THR A 283 -7.02 -21.84 -12.22
CA THR A 283 -8.36 -21.45 -12.69
C THR A 283 -8.29 -20.27 -13.66
N PHE A 284 -7.31 -19.38 -13.50
CA PHE A 284 -7.11 -18.23 -14.41
C PHE A 284 -6.57 -18.65 -15.77
N ASN A 285 -5.94 -19.83 -15.89
CA ASN A 285 -5.52 -20.44 -17.16
C ASN A 285 -6.73 -21.08 -17.86
N ASN A 286 -7.65 -20.24 -18.35
CA ASN A 286 -8.96 -20.64 -18.90
C ASN A 286 -9.02 -20.61 -20.43
N GLY A 287 -7.88 -20.49 -21.12
CA GLY A 287 -7.79 -20.40 -22.58
C GLY A 287 -7.79 -18.96 -23.13
N MET A 288 -8.12 -17.96 -22.30
CA MET A 288 -7.90 -16.56 -22.68
C MET A 288 -6.44 -16.21 -22.40
N GLU A 289 -5.69 -15.85 -23.43
CA GLU A 289 -4.29 -15.45 -23.30
C GLU A 289 -4.13 -14.30 -22.31
N TYR A 290 -3.20 -14.48 -21.38
CA TYR A 290 -2.69 -13.39 -20.53
C TYR A 290 -1.25 -13.06 -20.95
N PHE A 291 -1.04 -11.85 -21.38
CA PHE A 291 0.27 -11.34 -21.76
C PHE A 291 0.49 -9.92 -21.24
N ASN A 292 1.67 -9.68 -20.68
CA ASN A 292 2.13 -8.36 -20.28
C ASN A 292 3.49 -8.11 -20.95
N SER A 293 3.61 -7.06 -21.78
CA SER A 293 4.80 -6.80 -22.58
C SER A 293 6.06 -6.57 -21.75
N PHE A 294 5.92 -5.97 -20.57
CA PHE A 294 7.04 -5.55 -19.74
C PHE A 294 7.09 -6.25 -18.37
N GLY A 295 5.97 -6.83 -17.94
CA GLY A 295 5.90 -7.55 -16.67
C GLY A 295 6.87 -8.72 -16.65
N GLY A 296 7.74 -8.76 -15.63
CA GLY A 296 8.71 -9.84 -15.46
C GLY A 296 9.91 -9.81 -16.41
N ASN A 297 10.15 -8.72 -17.15
CA ASN A 297 11.35 -8.62 -18.01
C ASN A 297 12.66 -8.80 -17.20
N PRO A 298 13.75 -9.28 -17.85
CA PRO A 298 14.98 -9.61 -17.14
C PRO A 298 15.58 -8.47 -16.32
N VAL A 299 15.51 -7.23 -16.81
CA VAL A 299 16.06 -6.06 -16.12
C VAL A 299 15.26 -5.73 -14.88
N SER A 300 13.92 -5.73 -14.96
CA SER A 300 13.06 -5.52 -13.80
C SER A 300 13.25 -6.62 -12.75
N CYS A 301 13.39 -7.88 -13.15
CA CYS A 301 13.65 -8.99 -12.24
C CYS A 301 15.02 -8.88 -11.55
N ALA A 302 16.07 -8.49 -12.29
CA ALA A 302 17.40 -8.26 -11.70
C ALA A 302 17.36 -7.13 -10.66
N ILE A 303 16.65 -6.04 -10.96
CA ILE A 303 16.43 -4.93 -10.02
C ILE A 303 15.68 -5.42 -8.78
N GLY A 304 14.55 -6.12 -8.95
CA GLY A 304 13.76 -6.62 -7.83
C GLY A 304 14.54 -7.58 -6.93
N LYS A 305 15.37 -8.46 -7.52
CA LYS A 305 16.30 -9.35 -6.81
C LYS A 305 17.30 -8.54 -5.97
N ALA A 306 17.95 -7.56 -6.57
CA ALA A 306 18.93 -6.70 -5.89
C ALA A 306 18.29 -5.88 -4.75
N VAL A 307 17.06 -5.46 -4.90
CA VAL A 307 16.29 -4.78 -3.82
C VAL A 307 16.07 -5.73 -2.65
N LEU A 308 15.60 -6.96 -2.87
CA LEU A 308 15.41 -7.95 -1.80
C LEU A 308 16.72 -8.29 -1.09
N GLU A 309 17.78 -8.56 -1.84
CA GLU A 309 19.12 -8.81 -1.30
C GLU A 309 19.63 -7.64 -0.46
N THR A 310 19.39 -6.39 -0.89
CA THR A 310 19.73 -5.19 -0.12
C THR A 310 18.96 -5.11 1.20
N ILE A 311 17.66 -5.43 1.19
CA ILE A 311 16.84 -5.45 2.40
C ILE A 311 17.39 -6.45 3.41
N ASP A 312 17.73 -7.67 2.96
CA ASP A 312 18.22 -8.74 3.81
C ASP A 312 19.63 -8.45 4.33
N ASN A 313 20.58 -8.16 3.44
CA ASN A 313 22.00 -7.93 3.77
C ASN A 313 22.18 -6.74 4.72
N ASN A 314 21.44 -5.67 4.49
CA ASN A 314 21.49 -4.46 5.32
C ASN A 314 20.53 -4.50 6.51
N LYS A 315 19.79 -5.61 6.70
CA LYS A 315 18.82 -5.80 7.80
C LYS A 315 17.81 -4.64 7.90
N LEU A 316 17.31 -4.17 6.74
CA LEU A 316 16.49 -2.95 6.67
C LEU A 316 15.16 -3.10 7.41
N GLN A 317 14.55 -4.29 7.39
CA GLN A 317 13.35 -4.58 8.19
C GLN A 317 13.60 -4.34 9.69
N LYS A 318 14.73 -4.84 10.23
CA LYS A 318 15.10 -4.61 11.64
C LYS A 318 15.37 -3.12 11.91
N LYS A 319 16.01 -2.43 10.98
CA LYS A 319 16.22 -0.97 11.09
C LYS A 319 14.87 -0.22 11.10
N ALA A 320 13.92 -0.59 10.22
CA ALA A 320 12.60 -0.01 10.21
C ALA A 320 11.86 -0.19 11.55
N LEU A 321 11.99 -1.36 12.18
CA LEU A 321 11.42 -1.60 13.50
C LEU A 321 12.04 -0.70 14.58
N LEU A 322 13.36 -0.66 14.65
CA LEU A 322 14.09 0.08 15.71
C LEU A 322 13.88 1.60 15.56
N VAL A 323 14.10 2.13 14.36
CA VAL A 323 13.93 3.56 14.06
C VAL A 323 12.46 3.97 14.18
N GLY A 324 11.54 3.15 13.68
CA GLY A 324 10.10 3.40 13.79
C GLY A 324 9.62 3.45 15.23
N ASN A 325 10.04 2.53 16.09
CA ASN A 325 9.72 2.52 17.51
C ASN A 325 10.29 3.75 18.23
N TYR A 326 11.53 4.13 17.94
CA TYR A 326 12.13 5.35 18.48
C TYR A 326 11.33 6.59 18.05
N PHE A 327 11.04 6.72 16.77
CA PHE A 327 10.31 7.85 16.22
C PHE A 327 8.89 7.94 16.79
N LEU A 328 8.18 6.81 16.87
CA LEU A 328 6.84 6.74 17.48
C LEU A 328 6.86 7.18 18.96
N LYS A 329 7.89 6.78 19.72
CA LYS A 329 8.09 7.20 21.12
C LYS A 329 8.28 8.71 21.22
N GLU A 330 9.13 9.29 20.38
CA GLU A 330 9.40 10.75 20.41
C GLU A 330 8.17 11.55 19.93
N LEU A 331 7.45 11.10 18.92
CA LEU A 331 6.21 11.71 18.46
C LEU A 331 5.11 11.67 19.55
N LYS A 332 5.03 10.60 20.35
CA LYS A 332 4.12 10.54 21.50
C LYS A 332 4.47 11.56 22.60
N LYS A 333 5.75 11.84 22.84
CA LYS A 333 6.15 12.93 23.77
C LYS A 333 5.66 14.29 23.24
N ILE A 334 5.81 14.53 21.92
CA ILE A 334 5.32 15.73 21.26
C ILE A 334 3.80 15.81 21.38
N GLN A 335 3.07 14.72 21.12
CA GLN A 335 1.62 14.64 21.32
C GLN A 335 1.21 15.04 22.73
N LEU A 336 1.87 14.51 23.76
CA LEU A 336 1.58 14.84 25.15
C LEU A 336 1.76 16.32 25.45
N LYS A 337 2.78 16.96 24.88
CA LYS A 337 3.04 18.40 25.02
C LYS A 337 2.02 19.25 24.26
N TYR A 338 1.55 18.79 23.12
CA TYR A 338 0.70 19.55 22.19
C TYR A 338 -0.68 18.92 21.98
N LYS A 339 -1.28 18.35 23.03
CA LYS A 339 -2.61 17.68 23.00
C LYS A 339 -3.72 18.55 22.40
N LYS A 340 -3.59 19.86 22.44
CA LYS A 340 -4.52 20.83 21.84
C LYS A 340 -4.56 20.70 20.30
N TYR A 341 -3.50 20.23 19.69
CA TYR A 341 -3.32 20.19 18.23
C TYR A 341 -3.10 18.77 17.68
N ILE A 342 -2.64 17.82 18.51
CA ILE A 342 -2.34 16.44 18.11
C ILE A 342 -3.22 15.50 18.93
N SER A 343 -4.17 14.82 18.25
CA SER A 343 -5.06 13.87 18.90
C SER A 343 -4.43 12.49 19.03
N GLU A 344 -3.75 12.04 17.99
CA GLU A 344 -3.17 10.70 17.94
C GLU A 344 -1.86 10.67 17.16
N VAL A 345 -0.98 9.77 17.58
CA VAL A 345 0.20 9.33 16.83
C VAL A 345 0.12 7.82 16.68
N ARG A 346 0.11 7.34 15.45
CA ARG A 346 -0.11 5.92 15.12
C ARG A 346 0.81 5.44 14.01
N GLY A 347 0.83 4.13 13.77
CA GLY A 347 1.59 3.51 12.68
C GLY A 347 2.42 2.32 13.12
N ARG A 348 3.20 1.78 12.17
CA ARG A 348 4.11 0.65 12.36
C ARG A 348 5.38 0.88 11.59
N GLY A 349 6.53 0.54 12.19
CA GLY A 349 7.83 0.70 11.55
C GLY A 349 8.03 2.12 11.02
N LEU A 350 8.31 2.23 9.73
CA LEU A 350 8.47 3.52 9.03
C LEU A 350 7.19 3.94 8.27
N PHE A 351 6.03 3.48 8.69
CA PHE A 351 4.74 3.92 8.17
C PHE A 351 3.92 4.53 9.31
N LEU A 352 4.13 5.84 9.55
CA LEU A 352 3.63 6.58 10.72
C LEU A 352 2.73 7.73 10.29
N GLY A 353 1.75 8.07 11.14
CA GLY A 353 0.85 9.19 10.96
C GLY A 353 0.65 9.98 12.24
N ILE A 354 0.47 11.30 12.07
CA ILE A 354 0.11 12.25 13.14
C ILE A 354 -1.24 12.87 12.77
N ASP A 355 -2.17 12.76 13.67
CA ASP A 355 -3.50 13.33 13.48
C ASP A 355 -3.58 14.75 14.06
N ILE A 356 -3.89 15.72 13.19
CA ILE A 356 -3.89 17.14 13.51
C ILE A 356 -5.31 17.66 13.70
N ILE A 357 -5.61 18.19 14.90
CA ILE A 357 -6.94 18.65 15.30
C ILE A 357 -6.98 20.13 15.66
N GLN A 358 -8.19 20.64 15.83
CA GLN A 358 -8.45 22.02 16.27
C GLN A 358 -8.90 22.04 17.74
N ASN A 359 -8.14 22.75 18.57
CA ASN A 359 -8.52 23.07 19.96
C ASN A 359 -9.00 21.84 20.78
N SER A 360 -8.23 20.75 20.78
CA SER A 360 -8.54 19.50 21.50
C SER A 360 -9.83 18.79 21.03
N ASN A 361 -10.43 19.24 19.94
CA ASN A 361 -11.65 18.62 19.42
C ASN A 361 -11.32 17.58 18.34
N VAL A 362 -11.36 16.32 18.73
CA VAL A 362 -11.07 15.16 17.87
C VAL A 362 -11.95 15.12 16.60
N SER A 363 -13.20 15.59 16.70
CA SER A 363 -14.13 15.63 15.57
C SER A 363 -13.88 16.79 14.59
N LYS A 364 -12.91 17.67 14.88
CA LYS A 364 -12.54 18.81 14.03
C LYS A 364 -11.08 18.69 13.56
N PRO A 365 -10.81 18.00 12.43
CA PRO A 365 -9.48 17.95 11.84
C PRO A 365 -9.04 19.34 11.39
N ASN A 366 -7.74 19.62 11.54
CA ASN A 366 -7.18 20.93 11.18
C ASN A 366 -6.30 20.85 9.93
N LYS A 367 -6.94 20.72 8.77
CA LYS A 367 -6.26 20.64 7.46
C LYS A 367 -5.35 21.86 7.19
N LYS A 368 -5.74 23.06 7.70
CA LYS A 368 -4.93 24.28 7.55
C LYS A 368 -3.61 24.17 8.31
N LEU A 369 -3.67 23.71 9.57
CA LEU A 369 -2.47 23.52 10.39
C LEU A 369 -1.58 22.39 9.84
N ALA A 370 -2.17 21.27 9.39
CA ALA A 370 -1.42 20.20 8.74
C ALA A 370 -0.66 20.70 7.51
N LYS A 371 -1.32 21.48 6.64
CA LYS A 371 -0.68 22.11 5.47
C LYS A 371 0.43 23.11 5.85
N LEU A 372 0.24 23.89 6.90
CA LEU A 372 1.29 24.79 7.41
C LEU A 372 2.49 23.99 7.93
N LEU A 373 2.25 22.92 8.68
CA LEU A 373 3.30 22.05 9.22
C LEU A 373 4.17 21.44 8.12
N ILE A 374 3.58 20.84 7.07
CA ILE A 374 4.37 20.25 5.99
C ILE A 374 5.20 21.30 5.24
N ASN A 375 4.67 22.52 5.03
CA ASN A 375 5.47 23.59 4.41
C ASN A 375 6.57 24.12 5.34
N TYR A 376 6.33 24.19 6.64
CA TYR A 376 7.33 24.55 7.63
C TYR A 376 8.48 23.52 7.65
N MET A 377 8.14 22.23 7.75
CA MET A 377 9.12 21.14 7.74
C MET A 377 9.94 21.11 6.44
N ARG A 378 9.28 21.30 5.29
CA ARG A 378 9.97 21.44 4.00
C ARG A 378 11.00 22.57 4.02
N ASN A 379 10.65 23.74 4.58
CA ASN A 379 11.56 24.90 4.69
C ASN A 379 12.75 24.59 5.61
N HIS A 380 12.65 23.59 6.48
CA HIS A 380 13.70 23.09 7.35
C HIS A 380 14.39 21.82 6.81
N GLY A 381 14.17 21.49 5.53
CA GLY A 381 14.86 20.37 4.87
C GLY A 381 14.28 19.00 5.20
N ILE A 382 12.99 18.91 5.55
CA ILE A 382 12.28 17.64 5.81
C ILE A 382 10.99 17.60 4.98
N LEU A 383 10.84 16.58 4.16
CA LEU A 383 9.64 16.39 3.34
C LEU A 383 8.65 15.48 4.06
N LEU A 384 7.43 15.96 4.21
CA LEU A 384 6.29 15.23 4.75
C LEU A 384 5.11 15.36 3.79
N SER A 385 4.13 14.47 3.89
CA SER A 385 2.85 14.59 3.17
C SER A 385 1.66 14.64 4.12
N THR A 386 0.49 14.93 3.57
CA THR A 386 -0.79 14.79 4.26
C THR A 386 -1.60 13.72 3.56
N ASP A 387 -2.09 12.76 4.32
CA ASP A 387 -2.98 11.70 3.87
C ASP A 387 -4.20 11.60 4.77
N GLY A 388 -5.22 10.91 4.24
CA GLY A 388 -6.46 10.68 4.97
C GLY A 388 -7.43 11.86 4.94
N PRO A 389 -8.64 11.62 5.41
CA PRO A 389 -9.67 12.64 5.49
C PRO A 389 -9.41 13.63 6.62
N TYR A 390 -8.48 13.34 7.53
CA TYR A 390 -8.23 14.03 8.79
C TYR A 390 -6.79 14.48 8.96
#